data_79d0316f0d239846bbe0bc36491fde8b
#
_entry.id   79d0316f0d239846bbe0bc36491fde8b
#
_cell.length_a   1.000
_cell.length_b   1.000
_cell.length_c   1.000
_cell.angle_alpha   90.00
_cell.angle_beta   90.00
_cell.angle_gamma   90.00
#
_symmetry.space_group_name_H-M   'P 1'
#
loop_
_entity.id
_entity.type
_entity.pdbx_description
1 polymer ?
#
loop_
_entity_poly.entity_id
_entity_poly.type
_entity_poly.pdbx_seq_one_letter_code
_entity_poly.pdbx_strand_id
1 'polypeptide(L)'
;MLKWVFIALAMTAGAAQAATEMAIVAGGCFWCVESDFEQVQGVKSVVSGYTGGTTANPTYKKVGAGGTGHYEAVEIAFDPAKISYAQVLHMFFRSVNPTDAGGQFCDRGDSYRTAIFPLNAAQTAIAEQAKDEAARDLGKKIVTPILAAKPFYKAEDYHQDYYKGRNIVLTRAGPKRQSEAYNFYRVSCGRDARIKDLWGKAAAFVH
;
A
#
# COMPACT_ATOMS: atom_id res chain seq x y z
N MET A 1 28.77 -56.85 34.26
CA MET A 1 28.14 -55.57 34.56
C MET A 1 28.14 -54.75 33.28
N LEU A 2 26.99 -54.68 32.58
CA LEU A 2 26.82 -54.00 31.29
C LEU A 2 26.31 -52.58 31.55
N LYS A 3 27.11 -51.55 31.24
CA LYS A 3 26.73 -50.11 31.41
C LYS A 3 25.98 -49.65 30.14
N TRP A 4 24.71 -49.37 30.31
CA TRP A 4 23.88 -48.73 29.27
C TRP A 4 24.22 -47.24 29.23
N VAL A 5 24.77 -46.75 28.14
CA VAL A 5 24.96 -45.32 27.87
C VAL A 5 23.71 -44.81 27.16
N PHE A 6 22.90 -44.00 27.83
CA PHE A 6 21.81 -43.27 27.21
C PHE A 6 22.35 -42.02 26.49
N ILE A 7 22.33 -42.03 25.17
CA ILE A 7 22.63 -40.84 24.38
C ILE A 7 21.32 -40.04 24.30
N ALA A 8 21.26 -38.90 24.99
CA ALA A 8 20.16 -37.96 24.87
C ALA A 8 20.32 -37.16 23.53
N LEU A 9 19.44 -37.41 22.58
CA LEU A 9 19.35 -36.66 21.32
C LEU A 9 18.66 -35.33 21.62
N ALA A 10 19.44 -34.25 21.75
CA ALA A 10 18.88 -32.89 21.89
C ALA A 10 18.29 -32.45 20.54
N MET A 11 16.97 -32.46 20.41
CA MET A 11 16.28 -31.83 19.29
C MET A 11 16.38 -30.30 19.45
N THR A 12 17.24 -29.67 18.68
CA THR A 12 17.23 -28.20 18.52
C THR A 12 16.03 -27.84 17.64
N ALA A 13 14.96 -27.36 18.27
CA ALA A 13 13.86 -26.71 17.54
C ALA A 13 14.41 -25.41 16.95
N GLY A 14 14.79 -25.44 15.67
CA GLY A 14 15.10 -24.22 14.92
C GLY A 14 13.85 -23.33 14.89
N ALA A 15 13.97 -22.10 15.40
CA ALA A 15 12.92 -21.11 15.27
C ALA A 15 12.68 -20.88 13.76
N ALA A 16 11.54 -21.33 13.25
CA ALA A 16 11.13 -21.03 11.88
C ALA A 16 11.03 -19.51 11.76
N GLN A 17 11.89 -18.92 10.92
CA GLN A 17 11.81 -17.50 10.59
C GLN A 17 10.44 -17.25 9.98
N ALA A 18 9.62 -16.38 10.59
CA ALA A 18 8.31 -16.07 10.06
C ALA A 18 8.46 -15.57 8.61
N ALA A 19 7.82 -16.27 7.67
CA ALA A 19 7.84 -15.92 6.26
C ALA A 19 7.41 -14.44 6.08
N THR A 20 7.98 -13.77 5.10
CA THR A 20 7.56 -12.41 4.71
C THR A 20 7.11 -12.47 3.27
N GLU A 21 5.90 -11.98 3.02
CA GLU A 21 5.40 -11.76 1.68
C GLU A 21 5.32 -10.27 1.37
N MET A 22 5.27 -9.95 0.08
CA MET A 22 5.24 -8.58 -0.40
C MET A 22 3.97 -8.35 -1.23
N ALA A 23 3.37 -7.16 -1.06
CA ALA A 23 2.31 -6.65 -1.92
C ALA A 23 2.71 -5.27 -2.45
N ILE A 24 2.47 -4.99 -3.73
CA ILE A 24 2.70 -3.67 -4.33
C ILE A 24 1.39 -3.14 -4.85
N VAL A 25 0.95 -1.98 -4.33
CA VAL A 25 -0.29 -1.32 -4.73
C VAL A 25 -0.10 0.19 -4.90
N ALA A 26 -0.87 0.78 -5.79
CA ALA A 26 -0.98 2.23 -5.98
C ALA A 26 -2.41 2.68 -5.63
N GLY A 27 -2.54 3.66 -4.75
CA GLY A 27 -3.83 4.11 -4.21
C GLY A 27 -3.96 5.64 -4.13
N GLY A 28 -3.37 6.37 -5.09
CA GLY A 28 -3.23 7.83 -5.04
C GLY A 28 -2.02 8.24 -4.22
N CYS A 29 -2.14 9.29 -3.43
CA CYS A 29 -1.05 9.74 -2.56
C CYS A 29 -0.48 8.60 -1.71
N PHE A 30 0.79 8.28 -1.92
CA PHE A 30 1.45 7.17 -1.22
C PHE A 30 1.58 7.40 0.29
N TRP A 31 1.66 8.64 0.79
CA TRP A 31 1.63 8.92 2.23
C TRP A 31 0.36 8.40 2.91
N CYS A 32 -0.78 8.49 2.19
CA CYS A 32 -2.05 7.99 2.71
C CYS A 32 -2.06 6.47 2.76
N VAL A 33 -1.59 5.82 1.69
CA VAL A 33 -1.56 4.35 1.63
C VAL A 33 -0.55 3.78 2.64
N GLU A 34 0.63 4.41 2.79
CA GLU A 34 1.62 4.06 3.81
C GLU A 34 1.03 4.15 5.22
N SER A 35 0.44 5.30 5.58
CA SER A 35 -0.22 5.52 6.86
C SER A 35 -1.34 4.51 7.14
N ASP A 36 -2.14 4.19 6.12
CA ASP A 36 -3.25 3.27 6.24
C ASP A 36 -2.76 1.84 6.54
N PHE A 37 -1.73 1.37 5.82
CA PHE A 37 -1.28 -0.01 5.95
C PHE A 37 -0.28 -0.26 7.09
N GLU A 38 0.48 0.73 7.53
CA GLU A 38 1.40 0.56 8.67
C GLU A 38 0.69 0.22 9.99
N GLN A 39 -0.57 0.59 10.16
CA GLN A 39 -1.37 0.25 11.34
C GLN A 39 -2.01 -1.14 11.29
N VAL A 40 -1.86 -1.88 10.18
CA VAL A 40 -2.51 -3.19 10.00
C VAL A 40 -1.73 -4.27 10.74
N GLN A 41 -2.42 -5.01 11.60
CA GLN A 41 -1.80 -6.13 12.31
C GLN A 41 -1.30 -7.20 11.31
N GLY A 42 -0.03 -7.54 11.40
CA GLY A 42 0.63 -8.48 10.49
C GLY A 42 1.44 -7.79 9.39
N VAL A 43 1.25 -6.51 9.12
CA VAL A 43 2.16 -5.71 8.30
C VAL A 43 3.43 -5.45 9.10
N LYS A 44 4.58 -5.65 8.46
CA LYS A 44 5.92 -5.47 9.05
C LYS A 44 6.53 -4.12 8.70
N SER A 45 6.33 -3.67 7.46
CA SER A 45 6.76 -2.36 6.97
C SER A 45 5.99 -1.99 5.70
N VAL A 46 5.89 -0.69 5.46
CA VAL A 46 5.38 -0.12 4.21
C VAL A 46 6.41 0.88 3.70
N VAL A 47 6.72 0.82 2.42
CA VAL A 47 7.71 1.70 1.79
C VAL A 47 7.03 2.46 0.67
N SER A 48 7.01 3.79 0.74
CA SER A 48 6.53 4.65 -0.34
C SER A 48 7.53 4.68 -1.50
N GLY A 49 7.03 4.63 -2.74
CA GLY A 49 7.89 4.56 -3.91
C GLY A 49 7.15 4.72 -5.24
N TYR A 50 7.83 4.33 -6.30
CA TYR A 50 7.36 4.48 -7.69
C TYR A 50 7.51 3.16 -8.44
N THR A 51 6.49 2.76 -9.20
CA THR A 51 6.54 1.59 -10.08
C THR A 51 5.61 1.72 -11.27
N GLY A 52 5.64 0.77 -12.20
CA GLY A 52 4.75 0.70 -13.36
C GLY A 52 5.20 1.54 -14.56
N GLY A 53 6.09 2.49 -14.37
CA GLY A 53 6.61 3.35 -15.44
C GLY A 53 7.77 2.75 -16.24
N THR A 54 8.40 3.61 -17.05
CA THR A 54 9.54 3.26 -17.90
C THR A 54 10.79 4.07 -17.60
N THR A 55 10.66 5.18 -16.87
CA THR A 55 11.80 6.04 -16.50
C THR A 55 12.62 5.36 -15.41
N ALA A 56 13.90 5.13 -15.68
CA ALA A 56 14.83 4.62 -14.69
C ALA A 56 15.14 5.70 -13.62
N ASN A 57 15.31 5.25 -12.36
CA ASN A 57 15.62 6.12 -11.23
C ASN A 57 14.71 7.38 -11.19
N PRO A 58 13.38 7.17 -11.10
CA PRO A 58 12.43 8.26 -11.01
C PRO A 58 12.67 9.07 -9.73
N THR A 59 12.33 10.35 -9.77
CA THR A 59 12.28 11.22 -8.58
C THR A 59 10.88 11.79 -8.44
N TYR A 60 10.51 12.21 -7.23
CA TYR A 60 9.21 12.84 -6.98
C TYR A 60 8.89 13.96 -7.98
N LYS A 61 9.87 14.83 -8.23
CA LYS A 61 9.71 15.92 -9.20
C LYS A 61 9.40 15.43 -10.62
N LYS A 62 10.08 14.35 -11.07
CA LYS A 62 9.83 13.79 -12.41
C LYS A 62 8.48 13.09 -12.49
N VAL A 63 8.11 12.30 -11.47
CA VAL A 63 6.84 11.57 -11.44
C VAL A 63 5.68 12.55 -11.36
N GLY A 64 5.75 13.56 -10.49
CA GLY A 64 4.73 14.59 -10.35
C GLY A 64 4.58 15.50 -11.58
N ALA A 65 5.65 15.68 -12.39
CA ALA A 65 5.56 16.39 -13.66
C ALA A 65 4.84 15.59 -14.76
N GLY A 66 4.63 14.28 -14.55
CA GLY A 66 4.00 13.40 -15.52
C GLY A 66 4.94 12.87 -16.61
N GLY A 67 4.43 12.00 -17.48
CA GLY A 67 5.16 11.44 -18.62
C GLY A 67 6.14 10.30 -18.28
N THR A 68 6.34 9.95 -17.01
CA THR A 68 7.20 8.82 -16.60
C THR A 68 6.52 7.47 -16.69
N GLY A 69 5.18 7.47 -16.70
CA GLY A 69 4.34 6.28 -16.59
C GLY A 69 4.32 5.65 -15.19
N HIS A 70 5.09 6.18 -14.23
CA HIS A 70 5.10 5.68 -12.86
C HIS A 70 3.85 6.10 -12.09
N TYR A 71 3.44 5.19 -11.20
CA TYR A 71 2.46 5.42 -10.14
C TYR A 71 3.19 5.76 -8.84
N GLU A 72 2.61 6.63 -8.03
CA GLU A 72 2.90 6.62 -6.60
C GLU A 72 2.34 5.31 -6.03
N ALA A 73 3.20 4.51 -5.44
CA ALA A 73 2.87 3.18 -4.97
C ALA A 73 3.51 2.91 -3.61
N VAL A 74 3.02 1.87 -2.94
CA VAL A 74 3.67 1.34 -1.74
C VAL A 74 4.02 -0.13 -1.93
N GLU A 75 5.16 -0.52 -1.34
CA GLU A 75 5.56 -1.90 -1.14
C GLU A 75 5.26 -2.27 0.32
N ILE A 76 4.39 -3.25 0.53
CA ILE A 76 3.89 -3.69 1.83
C ILE A 76 4.51 -5.05 2.15
N ALA A 77 5.40 -5.11 3.14
CA ALA A 77 5.91 -6.36 3.68
C ALA A 77 4.99 -6.86 4.81
N PHE A 78 4.52 -8.09 4.74
CA PHE A 78 3.59 -8.64 5.72
C PHE A 78 3.92 -10.09 6.11
N ASP A 79 3.40 -10.51 7.25
CA ASP A 79 3.48 -11.86 7.77
C ASP A 79 2.27 -12.66 7.31
N PRO A 80 2.42 -13.62 6.37
CA PRO A 80 1.28 -14.38 5.84
C PRO A 80 0.59 -15.29 6.88
N ALA A 81 1.23 -15.54 8.02
CA ALA A 81 0.58 -16.24 9.14
C ALA A 81 -0.41 -15.34 9.91
N LYS A 82 -0.34 -14.02 9.75
CA LYS A 82 -1.19 -13.05 10.45
C LYS A 82 -2.21 -12.39 9.54
N ILE A 83 -1.82 -12.14 8.28
CA ILE A 83 -2.67 -11.50 7.27
C ILE A 83 -2.36 -12.09 5.91
N SER A 84 -3.37 -12.49 5.14
CA SER A 84 -3.20 -12.99 3.79
C SER A 84 -3.13 -11.86 2.75
N TYR A 85 -2.54 -12.14 1.58
CA TYR A 85 -2.57 -11.21 0.46
C TYR A 85 -3.99 -10.80 0.04
N ALA A 86 -4.95 -11.74 0.10
CA ALA A 86 -6.36 -11.44 -0.16
C ALA A 86 -6.94 -10.43 0.83
N GLN A 87 -6.61 -10.53 2.12
CA GLN A 87 -7.04 -9.56 3.13
C GLN A 87 -6.38 -8.18 2.92
N VAL A 88 -5.11 -8.13 2.52
CA VAL A 88 -4.44 -6.87 2.13
C VAL A 88 -5.20 -6.20 1.00
N LEU A 89 -5.54 -6.93 -0.07
CA LEU A 89 -6.28 -6.38 -1.21
C LEU A 89 -7.72 -6.03 -0.88
N HIS A 90 -8.39 -6.79 -0.01
CA HIS A 90 -9.72 -6.46 0.48
C HIS A 90 -9.73 -5.09 1.17
N MET A 91 -8.77 -4.82 2.05
CA MET A 91 -8.62 -3.52 2.70
C MET A 91 -8.21 -2.43 1.70
N PHE A 92 -7.31 -2.74 0.76
CA PHE A 92 -6.88 -1.82 -0.28
C PHE A 92 -8.07 -1.28 -1.09
N PHE A 93 -8.92 -2.15 -1.63
CA PHE A 93 -10.09 -1.70 -2.39
C PHE A 93 -11.03 -0.81 -1.56
N ARG A 94 -11.14 -1.06 -0.26
CA ARG A 94 -12.00 -0.30 0.66
C ARG A 94 -11.35 0.96 1.23
N SER A 95 -10.10 1.24 0.83
CA SER A 95 -9.35 2.45 1.18
C SER A 95 -9.17 3.43 0.01
N VAL A 96 -9.71 3.09 -1.17
CA VAL A 96 -9.60 3.89 -2.40
C VAL A 96 -10.96 4.09 -3.07
N ASN A 97 -11.01 4.99 -4.05
CA ASN A 97 -12.11 5.04 -5.02
C ASN A 97 -11.74 4.21 -6.25
N PRO A 98 -12.09 2.93 -6.31
CA PRO A 98 -11.66 2.05 -7.39
C PRO A 98 -12.45 2.26 -8.68
N THR A 99 -13.35 3.24 -8.71
CA THR A 99 -14.16 3.62 -9.90
C THR A 99 -13.64 4.89 -10.58
N ASP A 100 -12.55 5.48 -10.08
CA ASP A 100 -11.95 6.71 -10.62
C ASP A 100 -10.66 6.40 -11.39
N ALA A 101 -10.70 6.56 -12.70
CA ALA A 101 -9.58 6.28 -13.61
C ALA A 101 -8.58 7.45 -13.74
N GLY A 102 -8.90 8.63 -13.25
CA GLY A 102 -8.10 9.85 -13.49
C GLY A 102 -7.25 10.31 -12.31
N GLY A 103 -7.18 9.52 -11.23
CA GLY A 103 -6.47 9.85 -10.00
C GLY A 103 -7.26 9.41 -8.77
N GLN A 104 -6.97 9.99 -7.62
CA GLN A 104 -7.68 9.68 -6.38
C GLN A 104 -8.01 10.98 -5.62
N PHE A 105 -9.28 11.15 -5.29
CA PHE A 105 -9.77 12.30 -4.52
C PHE A 105 -9.36 13.64 -5.18
N CYS A 106 -8.59 14.49 -4.50
CA CYS A 106 -8.09 15.74 -5.05
C CYS A 106 -6.80 15.57 -5.88
N ASP A 107 -6.11 14.44 -5.77
CA ASP A 107 -4.87 14.16 -6.49
C ASP A 107 -5.21 13.62 -7.89
N ARG A 108 -4.87 14.39 -8.92
CA ARG A 108 -5.24 14.08 -10.30
C ARG A 108 -4.00 13.85 -11.16
N GLY A 109 -4.12 12.97 -12.14
CA GLY A 109 -3.05 12.64 -13.07
C GLY A 109 -2.57 11.20 -12.96
N ASP A 110 -1.68 10.84 -13.89
CA ASP A 110 -1.26 9.45 -14.10
C ASP A 110 -0.59 8.79 -12.91
N SER A 111 0.17 9.55 -12.13
CA SER A 111 0.86 9.04 -10.94
C SER A 111 -0.08 8.70 -9.78
N TYR A 112 -1.29 9.28 -9.76
CA TYR A 112 -2.25 9.13 -8.66
C TYR A 112 -3.39 8.14 -8.96
N ARG A 113 -3.30 7.39 -10.05
CA ARG A 113 -4.28 6.34 -10.36
C ARG A 113 -4.10 5.13 -9.43
N THR A 114 -5.16 4.33 -9.29
CA THR A 114 -5.08 3.04 -8.60
C THR A 114 -4.49 1.97 -9.50
N ALA A 115 -3.71 1.04 -8.93
CA ALA A 115 -3.25 -0.18 -9.59
C ALA A 115 -2.82 -1.24 -8.57
N ILE A 116 -2.82 -2.51 -8.98
CA ILE A 116 -2.24 -3.63 -8.24
C ILE A 116 -1.14 -4.23 -9.12
N PHE A 117 0.02 -4.54 -8.53
CA PHE A 117 1.19 -5.11 -9.20
C PHE A 117 1.55 -6.47 -8.59
N PRO A 118 0.88 -7.57 -9.00
CA PRO A 118 1.14 -8.90 -8.48
C PRO A 118 2.58 -9.35 -8.80
N LEU A 119 3.24 -9.98 -7.84
CA LEU A 119 4.62 -10.44 -7.96
C LEU A 119 4.74 -11.87 -8.52
N ASN A 120 3.63 -12.60 -8.58
CA ASN A 120 3.57 -13.97 -9.09
C ASN A 120 2.14 -14.35 -9.55
N ALA A 121 2.00 -15.52 -10.19
CA ALA A 121 0.72 -15.98 -10.72
C ALA A 121 -0.34 -16.21 -9.64
N ALA A 122 0.04 -16.65 -8.44
CA ALA A 122 -0.91 -16.83 -7.33
C ALA A 122 -1.46 -15.49 -6.87
N GLN A 123 -0.61 -14.47 -6.73
CA GLN A 123 -1.06 -13.10 -6.42
C GLN A 123 -1.94 -12.52 -7.53
N THR A 124 -1.66 -12.82 -8.81
CA THR A 124 -2.51 -12.37 -9.92
C THR A 124 -3.92 -12.94 -9.79
N ALA A 125 -4.05 -14.25 -9.56
CA ALA A 125 -5.37 -14.87 -9.38
C ALA A 125 -6.15 -14.29 -8.18
N ILE A 126 -5.46 -14.04 -7.06
CA ILE A 126 -6.07 -13.43 -5.87
C ILE A 126 -6.48 -11.97 -6.16
N ALA A 127 -5.67 -11.23 -6.92
CA ALA A 127 -5.98 -9.84 -7.28
C ALA A 127 -7.22 -9.74 -8.17
N GLU A 128 -7.38 -10.64 -9.13
CA GLU A 128 -8.60 -10.70 -9.96
C GLU A 128 -9.83 -11.03 -9.09
N GLN A 129 -9.74 -12.01 -8.20
CA GLN A 129 -10.82 -12.35 -7.28
C GLN A 129 -11.21 -11.17 -6.38
N ALA A 130 -10.23 -10.47 -5.80
CA ALA A 130 -10.47 -9.30 -4.96
C ALA A 130 -11.12 -8.15 -5.72
N LYS A 131 -10.74 -7.95 -6.99
CA LYS A 131 -11.35 -6.97 -7.89
C LYS A 131 -12.82 -7.30 -8.20
N ASP A 132 -13.09 -8.57 -8.49
CA ASP A 132 -14.46 -9.04 -8.73
C ASP A 132 -15.33 -8.93 -7.48
N GLU A 133 -14.78 -9.20 -6.30
CA GLU A 133 -15.46 -9.00 -5.00
C GLU A 133 -15.80 -7.52 -4.83
N ALA A 134 -14.83 -6.63 -5.01
CA ALA A 134 -15.05 -5.19 -4.90
C ALA A 134 -16.12 -4.69 -5.90
N ALA A 135 -16.14 -5.24 -7.11
CA ALA A 135 -17.16 -4.90 -8.13
C ALA A 135 -18.56 -5.34 -7.69
N ARG A 136 -18.69 -6.54 -7.13
CA ARG A 136 -19.97 -7.05 -6.61
C ARG A 136 -20.46 -6.22 -5.44
N ASP A 137 -19.58 -5.91 -4.48
CA ASP A 137 -19.93 -5.18 -3.26
C ASP A 137 -20.37 -3.74 -3.56
N LEU A 138 -19.71 -3.08 -4.51
CA LEU A 138 -20.09 -1.72 -4.94
C LEU A 138 -21.25 -1.68 -5.95
N GLY A 139 -21.55 -2.78 -6.62
CA GLY A 139 -22.46 -2.79 -7.77
C GLY A 139 -21.96 -1.90 -8.91
N LYS A 140 -20.64 -1.72 -9.06
CA LYS A 140 -19.99 -0.81 -10.02
C LYS A 140 -18.80 -1.46 -10.70
N LYS A 141 -18.50 -0.98 -11.92
CA LYS A 141 -17.28 -1.38 -12.61
C LYS A 141 -16.05 -0.84 -11.89
N ILE A 142 -15.11 -1.71 -11.58
CA ILE A 142 -13.81 -1.36 -11.02
C ILE A 142 -12.85 -1.03 -12.16
N VAL A 143 -12.26 0.16 -12.12
CA VAL A 143 -11.28 0.63 -13.12
C VAL A 143 -9.83 0.40 -12.70
N THR A 144 -9.58 0.00 -11.45
CA THR A 144 -8.25 -0.36 -10.96
C THR A 144 -7.67 -1.49 -11.81
N PRO A 145 -6.57 -1.28 -12.56
CA PRO A 145 -5.94 -2.34 -13.34
C PRO A 145 -5.07 -3.25 -12.46
N ILE A 146 -4.92 -4.49 -12.91
CA ILE A 146 -3.91 -5.44 -12.42
C ILE A 146 -2.83 -5.45 -13.49
N LEU A 147 -1.63 -5.00 -13.14
CA LEU A 147 -0.52 -4.75 -14.08
C LEU A 147 0.65 -5.66 -13.77
N ALA A 148 1.40 -6.04 -14.81
CA ALA A 148 2.64 -6.76 -14.60
C ALA A 148 3.60 -5.98 -13.69
N ALA A 149 4.19 -6.66 -12.71
CA ALA A 149 5.18 -6.05 -11.82
C ALA A 149 6.37 -5.52 -12.62
N LYS A 150 6.82 -4.33 -12.27
CA LYS A 150 8.03 -3.68 -12.77
C LYS A 150 8.93 -3.32 -11.59
N PRO A 151 10.19 -2.89 -11.81
CA PRO A 151 11.04 -2.45 -10.73
C PRO A 151 10.34 -1.43 -9.83
N PHE A 152 10.41 -1.65 -8.53
CA PHE A 152 9.97 -0.70 -7.53
C PHE A 152 11.16 0.18 -7.13
N TYR A 153 10.96 1.48 -7.17
CA TYR A 153 11.95 2.48 -6.77
C TYR A 153 11.47 3.16 -5.50
N LYS A 154 12.18 2.93 -4.40
CA LYS A 154 11.88 3.63 -3.14
C LYS A 154 11.90 5.13 -3.38
N ALA A 155 10.90 5.85 -2.89
CA ALA A 155 10.88 7.31 -2.91
C ALA A 155 11.93 7.88 -1.94
N GLU A 156 12.22 9.15 -2.10
CA GLU A 156 13.21 9.88 -1.31
C GLU A 156 12.87 9.76 0.19
N ASP A 157 13.89 9.76 1.04
CA ASP A 157 13.73 9.48 2.48
C ASP A 157 12.76 10.43 3.19
N TYR A 158 12.63 11.68 2.72
CA TYR A 158 11.67 12.62 3.30
C TYR A 158 10.21 12.30 3.01
N HIS A 159 9.92 11.32 2.13
CA HIS A 159 8.57 10.80 1.88
C HIS A 159 8.21 9.63 2.78
N GLN A 160 9.20 8.92 3.32
CA GLN A 160 8.96 7.80 4.21
C GLN A 160 8.43 8.31 5.55
N ASP A 161 7.46 7.63 6.12
CA ASP A 161 6.87 8.01 7.42
C ASP A 161 6.36 9.47 7.49
N TYR A 162 6.00 10.05 6.34
CA TYR A 162 5.62 11.46 6.26
C TYR A 162 4.49 11.82 7.22
N TYR A 163 3.51 10.93 7.37
CA TYR A 163 2.32 11.13 8.21
C TYR A 163 2.63 11.26 9.72
N LYS A 164 3.81 10.81 10.17
CA LYS A 164 4.30 10.92 11.56
C LYS A 164 5.55 11.80 11.68
N GLY A 165 5.98 12.41 10.58
CA GLY A 165 7.19 13.23 10.50
C GLY A 165 7.08 14.54 11.28
N ARG A 166 8.23 15.03 11.77
CA ARG A 166 8.34 16.23 12.61
C ARG A 166 8.97 17.43 11.90
N ASN A 167 9.54 17.24 10.71
CA ASN A 167 10.16 18.34 9.95
C ASN A 167 9.11 19.38 9.57
N ILE A 168 9.52 20.66 9.58
CA ILE A 168 8.67 21.75 9.15
C ILE A 168 8.67 21.82 7.62
N VAL A 169 7.48 21.83 7.05
CA VAL A 169 7.24 21.96 5.62
C VAL A 169 6.30 23.14 5.35
N LEU A 170 6.48 23.78 4.20
CA LEU A 170 5.59 24.85 3.77
C LEU A 170 4.36 24.26 3.08
N THR A 171 3.18 24.56 3.61
CA THR A 171 1.89 24.16 3.05
C THR A 171 1.13 25.37 2.53
N ARG A 172 0.01 25.15 1.83
CA ARG A 172 -0.93 26.23 1.43
C ARG A 172 -1.54 26.97 2.63
N ALA A 173 -1.51 26.34 3.82
CA ALA A 173 -1.99 26.94 5.08
C ALA A 173 -0.83 27.40 5.99
N GLY A 174 0.35 27.70 5.40
CA GLY A 174 1.56 28.11 6.11
C GLY A 174 2.46 26.96 6.56
N PRO A 175 3.51 27.25 7.33
CA PRO A 175 4.42 26.23 7.85
C PRO A 175 3.70 25.26 8.78
N LYS A 176 3.97 23.94 8.63
CA LYS A 176 3.41 22.87 9.47
C LYS A 176 4.45 21.78 9.65
N ARG A 177 4.32 20.99 10.72
CA ARG A 177 5.03 19.71 10.79
C ARG A 177 4.49 18.78 9.70
N GLN A 178 5.31 17.84 9.22
CA GLN A 178 4.88 16.86 8.20
C GLN A 178 3.59 16.14 8.60
N SER A 179 3.47 15.69 9.85
CA SER A 179 2.26 15.03 10.36
C SER A 179 1.01 15.95 10.34
N GLU A 180 1.18 17.21 10.65
CA GLU A 180 0.10 18.21 10.58
C GLU A 180 -0.26 18.55 9.12
N ALA A 181 0.75 18.60 8.25
CA ALA A 181 0.57 18.79 6.81
C ALA A 181 -0.16 17.58 6.19
N TYR A 182 0.21 16.37 6.56
CA TYR A 182 -0.49 15.16 6.15
C TYR A 182 -1.98 15.20 6.50
N ASN A 183 -2.30 15.46 7.77
CA ASN A 183 -3.69 15.56 8.22
C ASN A 183 -4.46 16.67 7.47
N PHE A 184 -3.82 17.83 7.30
CA PHE A 184 -4.41 18.92 6.54
C PHE A 184 -4.75 18.52 5.10
N TYR A 185 -3.82 17.85 4.39
CA TYR A 185 -4.06 17.41 3.00
C TYR A 185 -5.07 16.28 2.94
N ARG A 186 -5.00 15.26 3.80
CA ARG A 186 -5.96 14.13 3.83
C ARG A 186 -7.40 14.61 4.00
N VAL A 187 -7.63 15.52 4.96
CA VAL A 187 -8.95 16.10 5.21
C VAL A 187 -9.40 17.01 4.06
N SER A 188 -8.50 17.92 3.59
CA SER A 188 -8.82 18.84 2.51
C SER A 188 -9.15 18.15 1.19
N CYS A 189 -8.54 16.99 0.93
CA CYS A 189 -8.82 16.16 -0.25
C CYS A 189 -10.13 15.37 -0.14
N GLY A 190 -10.75 15.30 1.03
CA GLY A 190 -12.01 14.60 1.23
C GLY A 190 -11.91 13.08 1.09
N ARG A 191 -10.71 12.49 1.29
CA ARG A 191 -10.47 11.05 1.12
C ARG A 191 -11.43 10.23 1.96
N ASP A 192 -11.44 10.44 3.28
CA ASP A 192 -12.22 9.64 4.21
C ASP A 192 -13.74 9.79 3.99
N ALA A 193 -14.19 11.01 3.69
CA ALA A 193 -15.60 11.26 3.36
C ALA A 193 -16.02 10.49 2.11
N ARG A 194 -15.19 10.51 1.06
CA ARG A 194 -15.49 9.78 -0.19
C ARG A 194 -15.45 8.27 -0.01
N ILE A 195 -14.54 7.73 0.81
CA ILE A 195 -14.47 6.31 1.12
C ILE A 195 -15.70 5.87 1.92
N LYS A 196 -16.12 6.65 2.92
CA LYS A 196 -17.37 6.41 3.67
C LYS A 196 -18.61 6.42 2.77
N ASP A 197 -18.66 7.35 1.82
CA ASP A 197 -19.76 7.46 0.84
C ASP A 197 -19.83 6.24 -0.09
N LEU A 198 -18.68 5.71 -0.51
CA LEU A 198 -18.61 4.54 -1.39
C LEU A 198 -18.88 3.22 -0.68
N TRP A 199 -18.25 3.01 0.47
CA TRP A 199 -18.17 1.71 1.14
C TRP A 199 -19.02 1.62 2.41
N GLY A 200 -19.58 2.72 2.89
CA GLY A 200 -20.39 2.75 4.10
C GLY A 200 -19.64 2.17 5.30
N LYS A 201 -20.23 1.17 5.93
CA LYS A 201 -19.64 0.48 7.09
C LYS A 201 -18.42 -0.39 6.73
N ALA A 202 -18.23 -0.73 5.47
CA ALA A 202 -17.09 -1.50 4.99
C ALA A 202 -15.88 -0.61 4.66
N ALA A 203 -15.99 0.72 4.78
CA ALA A 203 -14.90 1.65 4.56
C ALA A 203 -13.71 1.33 5.48
N ALA A 204 -12.50 1.20 4.90
CA ALA A 204 -11.27 0.96 5.64
C ALA A 204 -10.54 2.28 5.91
N PHE A 205 -9.83 2.36 7.04
CA PHE A 205 -8.90 3.46 7.41
C PHE A 205 -9.53 4.87 7.40
N VAL A 206 -10.81 4.97 7.71
CA VAL A 206 -11.49 6.27 7.81
C VAL A 206 -11.42 6.77 9.27
N HIS A 207 -11.07 8.01 9.45
CA HIS A 207 -10.85 8.67 10.74
C HIS A 207 -11.94 9.72 11.04
#